data_68da3df97fb9bef888f9c96274344f0d
#
_entry.id   68da3df97fb9bef888f9c96274344f0d
#
_cell.length_a   1.000
_cell.length_b   1.000
_cell.length_c   1.000
_cell.angle_alpha   90.00
_cell.angle_beta   90.00
_cell.angle_gamma   90.00
#
_symmetry.space_group_name_H-M   'P 1'
#
loop_
_entity.id
_entity.type
_entity.pdbx_description
1 polymer ?
#
loop_
_entity_poly.entity_id
_entity_poly.type
_entity_poly.pdbx_seq_one_letter_code
_entity_poly.pdbx_strand_id
1 'polypeptide(L)'
;SGPSMTRRALFGPKVAPLIQAASLTLALLLFLAACGPKGSYENVGPEELYEALAAGALVVDVRTPGEFAQGHVPGAINLPVEEVARWADRIPKDRPVYLYCRSGNRSRKAAEYLARKGYTNLYNVEGGVLAIARAGYPLVR
;
A
#
# COMPACT_ATOMS: atom_id res chain seq x y z
N SER A 1 -26.32 52.32 -31.40
CA SER A 1 -25.98 52.23 -29.97
C SER A 1 -26.84 51.22 -29.23
N GLY A 2 -28.13 51.11 -29.57
CA GLY A 2 -29.03 50.13 -28.98
C GLY A 2 -28.59 48.66 -29.20
N PRO A 3 -28.19 48.24 -30.40
CA PRO A 3 -27.75 46.88 -30.65
C PRO A 3 -26.54 46.46 -29.83
N SER A 4 -25.63 47.41 -29.61
CA SER A 4 -24.42 47.15 -28.84
C SER A 4 -24.73 46.84 -27.38
N MET A 5 -25.64 47.52 -26.76
CA MET A 5 -26.06 47.31 -25.36
C MET A 5 -26.76 45.96 -25.21
N THR A 6 -27.61 45.58 -26.16
CA THR A 6 -28.32 44.31 -26.14
C THR A 6 -27.36 43.12 -26.16
N ARG A 7 -26.32 43.20 -26.98
CA ARG A 7 -25.29 42.14 -27.04
C ARG A 7 -24.56 41.94 -25.75
N ARG A 8 -24.21 43.01 -25.04
CA ARG A 8 -23.51 42.92 -23.74
C ARG A 8 -24.40 42.23 -22.73
N ALA A 9 -25.68 42.54 -22.68
CA ALA A 9 -26.59 41.90 -21.75
C ALA A 9 -26.74 40.39 -22.00
N LEU A 10 -26.68 39.96 -23.26
CA LEU A 10 -26.78 38.54 -23.59
C LEU A 10 -25.54 37.73 -23.20
N PHE A 11 -24.37 38.31 -23.35
CA PHE A 11 -23.13 37.58 -23.04
C PHE A 11 -22.86 37.44 -21.56
N GLY A 12 -23.10 38.43 -20.73
CA GLY A 12 -22.84 38.41 -19.33
C GLY A 12 -23.51 37.26 -18.58
N PRO A 13 -24.81 37.06 -18.67
CA PRO A 13 -25.50 35.98 -17.95
C PRO A 13 -25.11 34.57 -18.38
N LYS A 14 -24.72 34.39 -19.64
CA LYS A 14 -24.35 33.07 -20.18
C LYS A 14 -22.99 32.59 -19.66
N VAL A 15 -22.08 33.48 -19.44
CA VAL A 15 -20.70 33.11 -19.03
C VAL A 15 -20.63 32.78 -17.55
N ALA A 16 -21.33 33.54 -16.71
CA ALA A 16 -21.25 33.34 -15.26
C ALA A 16 -21.63 31.92 -14.78
N PRO A 17 -22.76 31.34 -15.25
CA PRO A 17 -23.11 29.97 -14.83
C PRO A 17 -22.07 28.92 -15.21
N LEU A 18 -21.43 29.06 -16.36
CA LEU A 18 -20.39 28.11 -16.81
C LEU A 18 -19.17 28.15 -15.93
N ILE A 19 -18.75 29.34 -15.51
CA ILE A 19 -17.58 29.48 -14.61
C ILE A 19 -17.87 28.86 -13.26
N GLN A 20 -19.05 29.06 -12.70
CA GLN A 20 -19.45 28.49 -11.43
C GLN A 20 -19.48 26.96 -11.47
N ALA A 21 -20.01 26.36 -12.53
CA ALA A 21 -20.05 24.92 -12.71
C ALA A 21 -18.64 24.32 -12.77
N ALA A 22 -17.72 24.95 -13.48
CA ALA A 22 -16.35 24.51 -13.57
C ALA A 22 -15.63 24.54 -12.21
N SER A 23 -15.86 25.60 -11.43
CA SER A 23 -15.28 25.73 -10.08
C SER A 23 -15.75 24.63 -9.14
N LEU A 24 -17.04 24.32 -9.13
CA LEU A 24 -17.60 23.25 -8.28
C LEU A 24 -17.03 21.88 -8.66
N THR A 25 -16.91 21.59 -9.95
CA THR A 25 -16.33 20.32 -10.40
C THR A 25 -14.88 20.19 -9.96
N LEU A 26 -14.08 21.22 -10.09
CA LEU A 26 -12.69 21.21 -9.68
C LEU A 26 -12.56 20.99 -8.16
N ALA A 27 -13.37 21.67 -7.35
CA ALA A 27 -13.37 21.52 -5.92
C ALA A 27 -13.68 20.07 -5.49
N LEU A 28 -14.63 19.42 -6.13
CA LEU A 28 -14.98 18.02 -5.86
C LEU A 28 -13.81 17.09 -6.20
N LEU A 29 -13.15 17.28 -7.32
CA LEU A 29 -11.99 16.47 -7.70
C LEU A 29 -10.85 16.64 -6.72
N LEU A 30 -10.56 17.84 -6.25
CA LEU A 30 -9.51 18.10 -5.26
C LEU A 30 -9.85 17.44 -3.93
N PHE A 31 -11.11 17.46 -3.51
CA PHE A 31 -11.54 16.80 -2.29
C PHE A 31 -11.31 15.29 -2.36
N LEU A 32 -11.71 14.65 -3.47
CA LEU A 32 -11.49 13.22 -3.69
C LEU A 32 -10.00 12.87 -3.70
N ALA A 33 -9.17 13.70 -4.33
CA ALA A 33 -7.73 13.49 -4.35
C ALA A 33 -7.11 13.62 -2.95
N ALA A 34 -7.60 14.57 -2.13
CA ALA A 34 -7.11 14.75 -0.77
C ALA A 34 -7.48 13.58 0.14
N CYS A 35 -8.67 12.99 -0.03
CA CYS A 35 -9.07 11.77 0.66
C CYS A 35 -8.30 10.56 0.18
N GLY A 36 -7.86 10.55 -1.09
CA GLY A 36 -7.01 9.55 -1.72
C GLY A 36 -7.53 8.12 -1.66
N PRO A 37 -7.11 7.25 -2.55
CA PRO A 37 -7.35 5.82 -2.39
C PRO A 37 -6.50 5.29 -1.24
N LYS A 38 -7.06 4.39 -0.45
CA LYS A 38 -6.29 3.63 0.53
C LYS A 38 -5.33 2.72 -0.21
N GLY A 39 -4.24 2.34 0.44
CA GLY A 39 -3.34 1.34 -0.08
C GLY A 39 -3.98 -0.04 -0.10
N SER A 40 -3.22 -1.00 -0.56
CA SER A 40 -3.68 -2.37 -0.72
C SER A 40 -2.53 -3.33 -0.54
N TYR A 41 -2.86 -4.61 -0.32
CA TYR A 41 -1.88 -5.70 -0.32
C TYR A 41 -2.47 -6.89 -1.06
N GLU A 42 -1.60 -7.79 -1.49
CA GLU A 42 -1.98 -9.04 -2.11
C GLU A 42 -1.51 -10.21 -1.27
N ASN A 43 -2.24 -11.32 -1.33
CA ASN A 43 -1.83 -12.57 -0.71
C ASN A 43 -1.08 -13.42 -1.75
N VAL A 44 0.06 -13.97 -1.33
CA VAL A 44 0.91 -14.77 -2.20
C VAL A 44 1.35 -16.04 -1.48
N GLY A 45 1.88 -17.00 -2.22
CA GLY A 45 2.42 -18.23 -1.66
C GLY A 45 3.93 -18.21 -1.50
N PRO A 46 4.51 -19.30 -0.94
CA PRO A 46 5.96 -19.41 -0.76
C PRO A 46 6.78 -19.32 -2.05
N GLU A 47 6.28 -19.88 -3.14
CA GLU A 47 6.99 -19.85 -4.43
C GLU A 47 7.20 -18.41 -4.88
N GLU A 48 6.14 -17.61 -4.85
CA GLU A 48 6.20 -16.20 -5.24
C GLU A 48 7.15 -15.40 -4.35
N LEU A 49 7.16 -15.72 -3.04
CA LEU A 49 8.09 -15.10 -2.10
C LEU A 49 9.55 -15.35 -2.51
N TYR A 50 9.89 -16.60 -2.80
CA TYR A 50 11.29 -16.94 -3.11
C TYR A 50 11.72 -16.43 -4.48
N GLU A 51 10.81 -16.36 -5.44
CA GLU A 51 11.06 -15.71 -6.72
C GLU A 51 11.35 -14.20 -6.51
N ALA A 52 10.54 -13.55 -5.69
CA ALA A 52 10.71 -12.14 -5.36
C ALA A 52 12.00 -11.87 -4.60
N LEU A 53 12.35 -12.76 -3.66
CA LEU A 53 13.60 -12.66 -2.91
C LEU A 53 14.81 -12.69 -3.86
N ALA A 54 14.81 -13.61 -4.83
CA ALA A 54 15.84 -13.70 -5.84
C ALA A 54 15.93 -12.45 -6.71
N ALA A 55 14.80 -11.76 -6.92
CA ALA A 55 14.73 -10.52 -7.69
C ALA A 55 15.05 -9.26 -6.85
N GLY A 56 15.38 -9.41 -5.58
CA GLY A 56 15.80 -8.29 -4.73
C GLY A 56 14.68 -7.61 -3.97
N ALA A 57 13.52 -8.24 -3.82
CA ALA A 57 12.43 -7.69 -3.00
C ALA A 57 12.84 -7.61 -1.52
N LEU A 58 12.24 -6.67 -0.79
CA LEU A 58 12.40 -6.60 0.66
C LEU A 58 11.48 -7.65 1.30
N VAL A 59 12.04 -8.47 2.20
CA VAL A 59 11.29 -9.48 2.94
C VAL A 59 11.36 -9.16 4.42
N VAL A 60 10.19 -9.05 5.05
CA VAL A 60 10.03 -8.65 6.44
C VAL A 60 9.38 -9.79 7.22
N ASP A 61 10.09 -10.28 8.23
CA ASP A 61 9.60 -11.24 9.22
C ASP A 61 9.00 -10.44 10.38
N VAL A 62 7.68 -10.53 10.55
CA VAL A 62 6.99 -9.77 11.59
C VAL A 62 6.77 -10.55 12.88
N ARG A 63 7.48 -11.69 13.02
CA ARG A 63 7.46 -12.51 14.24
C ARG A 63 8.32 -11.87 15.31
N THR A 64 8.34 -12.51 16.48
CA THR A 64 9.25 -12.10 17.57
C THR A 64 10.71 -12.36 17.20
N PRO A 65 11.66 -11.65 17.85
CA PRO A 65 13.09 -11.93 17.65
C PRO A 65 13.47 -13.36 17.97
N GLY A 66 12.85 -13.96 18.97
CA GLY A 66 13.10 -15.36 19.33
C GLY A 66 12.69 -16.32 18.21
N GLU A 67 11.53 -16.13 17.64
CA GLU A 67 11.07 -16.92 16.50
C GLU A 67 12.01 -16.75 15.29
N PHE A 68 12.39 -15.53 14.99
CA PHE A 68 13.33 -15.22 13.91
C PHE A 68 14.66 -15.96 14.09
N ALA A 69 15.19 -15.96 15.30
CA ALA A 69 16.46 -16.63 15.59
C ALA A 69 16.42 -18.14 15.42
N GLN A 70 15.24 -18.75 15.56
CA GLN A 70 15.06 -20.19 15.37
C GLN A 70 15.03 -20.62 13.90
N GLY A 71 14.83 -19.70 13.00
CA GLY A 71 14.80 -19.95 11.56
C GLY A 71 13.97 -18.91 10.85
N HIS A 72 14.51 -18.38 9.74
CA HIS A 72 13.85 -17.33 8.97
C HIS A 72 14.21 -17.45 7.49
N VAL A 73 13.45 -16.76 6.66
CA VAL A 73 13.71 -16.69 5.23
C VAL A 73 15.07 -16.01 4.99
N PRO A 74 15.95 -16.58 4.15
CA PRO A 74 17.24 -15.97 3.86
C PRO A 74 17.08 -14.50 3.41
N GLY A 75 17.85 -13.61 4.04
CA GLY A 75 17.81 -12.19 3.70
C GLY A 75 16.67 -11.40 4.33
N ALA A 76 15.75 -12.04 5.05
CA ALA A 76 14.67 -11.34 5.73
C ALA A 76 15.19 -10.49 6.88
N ILE A 77 14.52 -9.37 7.10
CA ILE A 77 14.75 -8.53 8.29
C ILE A 77 13.61 -8.76 9.28
N ASN A 78 13.92 -8.65 10.57
CA ASN A 78 12.93 -8.87 11.62
C ASN A 78 12.38 -7.53 12.13
N LEU A 79 11.08 -7.32 11.89
CA LEU A 79 10.35 -6.14 12.35
C LEU A 79 9.04 -6.64 13.00
N PRO A 80 9.03 -6.85 14.32
CA PRO A 80 7.87 -7.44 14.99
C PRO A 80 6.60 -6.63 14.82
N VAL A 81 5.47 -7.32 14.57
CA VAL A 81 4.19 -6.67 14.31
C VAL A 81 3.73 -5.79 15.47
N GLU A 82 4.07 -6.13 16.71
CA GLU A 82 3.72 -5.35 17.88
C GLU A 82 4.26 -3.92 17.82
N GLU A 83 5.32 -3.72 17.05
CA GLU A 83 5.99 -2.43 16.91
C GLU A 83 5.74 -1.78 15.55
N VAL A 84 4.72 -2.22 14.82
CA VAL A 84 4.47 -1.75 13.44
C VAL A 84 4.37 -0.23 13.35
N ALA A 85 3.77 0.41 14.34
CA ALA A 85 3.65 1.87 14.35
C ALA A 85 5.01 2.58 14.36
N ARG A 86 6.05 1.94 14.92
CA ARG A 86 7.39 2.49 14.97
C ARG A 86 8.15 2.33 13.65
N TRP A 87 7.98 1.19 12.99
CA TRP A 87 8.78 0.90 11.80
C TRP A 87 8.06 1.14 10.48
N ALA A 88 6.75 1.40 10.51
CA ALA A 88 5.95 1.54 9.28
C ALA A 88 6.53 2.57 8.31
N ASP A 89 6.97 3.72 8.81
CA ASP A 89 7.48 4.79 7.96
C ASP A 89 8.86 4.48 7.34
N ARG A 90 9.54 3.43 7.80
CA ARG A 90 10.81 2.98 7.25
C ARG A 90 10.64 2.05 6.06
N ILE A 91 9.43 1.55 5.84
CA ILE A 91 9.14 0.64 4.73
C ILE A 91 9.17 1.42 3.43
N PRO A 92 9.93 0.98 2.42
CA PRO A 92 9.98 1.68 1.14
C PRO A 92 8.66 1.56 0.39
N LYS A 93 8.36 2.57 -0.42
CA LYS A 93 7.16 2.59 -1.27
C LYS A 93 7.47 2.29 -2.74
N ASP A 94 8.74 2.20 -3.09
CA ASP A 94 9.23 2.11 -4.46
C ASP A 94 9.74 0.73 -4.85
N ARG A 95 9.54 -0.28 -4.01
CA ARG A 95 9.93 -1.66 -4.31
C ARG A 95 8.95 -2.64 -3.66
N PRO A 96 8.84 -3.86 -4.17
CA PRO A 96 7.99 -4.88 -3.56
C PRO A 96 8.43 -5.23 -2.14
N VAL A 97 7.47 -5.32 -1.22
CA VAL A 97 7.69 -5.66 0.18
C VAL A 97 6.84 -6.88 0.54
N TYR A 98 7.49 -7.96 0.93
CA TYR A 98 6.85 -9.20 1.31
C TYR A 98 6.89 -9.36 2.81
N LEU A 99 5.75 -9.62 3.42
CA LEU A 99 5.60 -9.75 4.87
C LEU A 99 5.18 -11.17 5.19
N TYR A 100 5.82 -11.79 6.17
CA TYR A 100 5.43 -13.12 6.62
C TYR A 100 5.52 -13.24 8.14
N CYS A 101 4.77 -14.20 8.67
CA CYS A 101 4.85 -14.60 10.07
C CYS A 101 4.83 -16.13 10.16
N ARG A 102 4.31 -16.69 11.24
CA ARG A 102 4.23 -18.15 11.38
C ARG A 102 3.15 -18.75 10.48
N SER A 103 1.94 -18.20 10.49
CA SER A 103 0.77 -18.76 9.78
C SER A 103 0.05 -17.79 8.85
N GLY A 104 0.47 -16.52 8.78
CA GLY A 104 -0.12 -15.51 7.91
C GLY A 104 -1.00 -14.47 8.60
N ASN A 105 -1.37 -14.65 9.87
CA ASN A 105 -2.28 -13.73 10.57
C ASN A 105 -1.63 -12.43 11.02
N ARG A 106 -0.47 -12.51 11.67
CA ARG A 106 0.27 -11.33 12.13
C ARG A 106 0.75 -10.48 10.94
N SER A 107 1.22 -11.15 9.89
CA SER A 107 1.68 -10.47 8.68
C SER A 107 0.53 -9.82 7.94
N ARG A 108 -0.65 -10.42 7.92
CA ARG A 108 -1.85 -9.79 7.37
C ARG A 108 -2.20 -8.51 8.12
N LYS A 109 -2.15 -8.54 9.45
CA LYS A 109 -2.40 -7.34 10.27
C LYS A 109 -1.40 -6.22 9.97
N ALA A 110 -0.12 -6.57 9.83
CA ALA A 110 0.91 -5.60 9.45
C ALA A 110 0.64 -5.03 8.05
N ALA A 111 0.29 -5.87 7.09
CA ALA A 111 -0.04 -5.43 5.74
C ALA A 111 -1.26 -4.50 5.72
N GLU A 112 -2.29 -4.83 6.49
CA GLU A 112 -3.48 -3.98 6.62
C GLU A 112 -3.13 -2.62 7.22
N TYR A 113 -2.29 -2.60 8.25
CA TYR A 113 -1.82 -1.36 8.86
C TYR A 113 -1.10 -0.47 7.85
N LEU A 114 -0.15 -1.05 7.11
CA LEU A 114 0.60 -0.33 6.09
C LEU A 114 -0.29 0.13 4.94
N ALA A 115 -1.24 -0.69 4.52
CA ALA A 115 -2.19 -0.32 3.47
C ALA A 115 -3.03 0.90 3.88
N ARG A 116 -3.45 0.97 5.15
CA ARG A 116 -4.15 2.16 5.65
C ARG A 116 -3.29 3.42 5.61
N LYS A 117 -1.97 3.26 5.64
CA LYS A 117 -1.02 4.37 5.49
C LYS A 117 -0.70 4.71 4.04
N GLY A 118 -1.35 4.06 3.09
CA GLY A 118 -1.20 4.36 1.67
C GLY A 118 -0.21 3.50 0.90
N TYR A 119 0.35 2.45 1.52
CA TYR A 119 1.25 1.53 0.81
C TYR A 119 0.47 0.69 -0.19
N THR A 120 1.01 0.51 -1.40
CA THR A 120 0.40 -0.26 -2.48
C THR A 120 1.31 -1.38 -3.00
N ASN A 121 2.48 -1.55 -2.41
CA ASN A 121 3.55 -2.46 -2.85
C ASN A 121 3.74 -3.64 -1.90
N LEU A 122 2.66 -4.09 -1.25
CA LEU A 122 2.70 -5.06 -0.16
C LEU A 122 2.18 -6.42 -0.58
N TYR A 123 2.84 -7.47 -0.07
CA TYR A 123 2.46 -8.86 -0.30
C TYR A 123 2.51 -9.60 1.03
N ASN A 124 1.39 -10.24 1.39
CA ASN A 124 1.29 -11.09 2.56
C ASN A 124 1.51 -12.54 2.15
N VAL A 125 2.47 -13.20 2.77
CA VAL A 125 2.75 -14.61 2.49
C VAL A 125 1.78 -15.48 3.27
N GLU A 126 0.77 -16.01 2.60
CA GLU A 126 -0.23 -16.88 3.21
C GLU A 126 0.42 -18.16 3.76
N GLY A 127 -0.01 -18.56 4.93
CA GLY A 127 0.50 -19.74 5.59
C GLY A 127 1.87 -19.57 6.22
N GLY A 128 2.57 -18.47 5.97
CA GLY A 128 3.82 -18.10 6.62
C GLY A 128 4.89 -19.17 6.63
N VAL A 129 5.68 -19.21 7.70
CA VAL A 129 6.77 -20.19 7.86
C VAL A 129 6.27 -21.63 7.76
N LEU A 130 5.06 -21.92 8.22
CA LEU A 130 4.51 -23.28 8.13
C LEU A 130 4.34 -23.72 6.66
N ALA A 131 3.83 -22.83 5.82
CA ALA A 131 3.69 -23.11 4.39
C ALA A 131 5.04 -23.19 3.69
N ILE A 132 5.96 -22.30 4.05
CA ILE A 132 7.33 -22.27 3.50
C ILE A 132 8.04 -23.60 3.79
N ALA A 133 7.99 -24.05 5.04
CA ALA A 133 8.61 -25.31 5.44
C ALA A 133 7.96 -26.52 4.76
N ARG A 134 6.64 -26.51 4.65
CA ARG A 134 5.89 -27.59 4.01
C ARG A 134 6.23 -27.68 2.51
N ALA A 135 6.48 -26.55 1.87
CA ALA A 135 6.87 -26.49 0.47
C ALA A 135 8.35 -26.86 0.25
N GLY A 136 9.13 -27.04 1.32
CA GLY A 136 10.54 -27.44 1.23
C GLY A 136 11.52 -26.32 0.95
N TYR A 137 11.13 -25.07 1.08
CA TYR A 137 12.04 -23.95 0.90
C TYR A 137 12.97 -23.77 2.10
N PRO A 138 14.23 -23.37 1.86
CA PRO A 138 15.23 -23.30 2.93
C PRO A 138 14.96 -22.13 3.89
N LEU A 139 15.20 -22.38 5.18
CA LEU A 139 15.26 -21.36 6.22
C LEU A 139 16.68 -21.34 6.77
N VAL A 140 17.10 -20.18 7.25
CA VAL A 140 18.45 -19.99 7.84
C VAL A 140 18.33 -19.48 9.26
N ARG A 141 19.42 -19.58 10.01
CA ARG A 141 19.52 -19.08 11.40
C ARG A 141 20.52 -17.95 11.52
#